data_2c815fa94a7710a8b86662bf13748f91
#
_entry.id   2c815fa94a7710a8b86662bf13748f91
#
_cell.length_a   1.000
_cell.length_b   1.000
_cell.length_c   1.000
_cell.angle_alpha   90.00
_cell.angle_beta   90.00
_cell.angle_gamma   90.00
#
_symmetry.space_group_name_H-M   'P 1'
#
loop_
_entity.id
_entity.type
_entity.pdbx_description
1 polymer ?
#
loop_
_entity_poly.entity_id
_entity_poly.type
_entity_poly.pdbx_seq_one_letter_code
_entity_poly.pdbx_strand_id
1 'polypeptide(L)'
;MLEVGNAYEIEFSFTQEQVNDFCKISGDFNPLHWDEAYAATTPFKKPIIHGALIASVFSRVMGMEFPGEGSVYLKQVSEFKRPLFVGITYKAKFEIVSTNPAKHTAEISTQVFDLERGKLMVDGIASAMHTALF
;
A
#
# COMPACT_ATOMS: atom_id res chain seq x y z
N MET A 1 18.64 -10.66 11.13
CA MET A 1 17.59 -11.39 10.41
C MET A 1 16.21 -10.95 10.89
N LEU A 2 15.27 -10.92 9.98
CA LEU A 2 13.88 -10.63 10.32
C LEU A 2 13.14 -11.92 10.65
N GLU A 3 12.27 -11.86 11.65
CA GLU A 3 11.56 -13.01 12.18
C GLU A 3 10.06 -12.77 12.21
N VAL A 4 9.29 -13.85 12.29
CA VAL A 4 7.84 -13.77 12.47
C VAL A 4 7.51 -12.86 13.66
N GLY A 5 6.60 -11.92 13.46
CA GLY A 5 6.20 -10.93 14.47
C GLY A 5 6.95 -9.61 14.38
N ASN A 6 8.10 -9.54 13.68
CA ASN A 6 8.73 -8.24 13.43
C ASN A 6 7.78 -7.39 12.58
N ALA A 7 7.65 -6.12 12.94
CA ALA A 7 6.70 -5.19 12.32
C ALA A 7 7.34 -3.84 12.02
N TYR A 8 6.73 -3.13 11.08
CA TYR A 8 7.15 -1.81 10.64
C TYR A 8 5.93 -0.98 10.30
N GLU A 9 5.95 0.29 10.66
CA GLU A 9 4.84 1.20 10.39
C GLU A 9 5.36 2.51 9.79
N ILE A 10 4.59 3.07 8.87
CA ILE A 10 4.80 4.42 8.36
C ILE A 10 3.46 5.14 8.23
N GLU A 11 3.52 6.47 8.23
CA GLU A 11 2.40 7.30 7.81
C GLU A 11 2.64 7.79 6.39
N PHE A 12 1.57 7.95 5.62
CA PHE A 12 1.64 8.46 4.26
C PHE A 12 0.37 9.24 3.90
N SER A 13 0.50 10.11 2.92
CA SER A 13 -0.61 10.81 2.30
C SER A 13 -0.27 11.07 0.84
N PHE A 14 -1.29 11.31 0.02
CA PHE A 14 -1.12 11.71 -1.38
C PHE A 14 -1.85 13.04 -1.61
N THR A 15 -1.26 13.87 -2.46
CA THR A 15 -1.90 15.07 -2.98
C THR A 15 -2.67 14.74 -4.26
N GLN A 16 -3.60 15.62 -4.65
CA GLN A 16 -4.29 15.46 -5.94
C GLN A 16 -3.30 15.51 -7.11
N GLU A 17 -2.25 16.33 -7.01
CA GLU A 17 -1.21 16.40 -8.02
C GLU A 17 -0.51 15.03 -8.21
N GLN A 18 -0.19 14.36 -7.12
CA GLN A 18 0.42 13.02 -7.19
C GLN A 18 -0.55 12.00 -7.81
N VAL A 19 -1.82 12.05 -7.50
CA VAL A 19 -2.84 11.20 -8.12
C VAL A 19 -2.92 11.48 -9.62
N ASN A 20 -2.89 12.75 -10.01
CA ASN A 20 -2.89 13.14 -11.43
C ASN A 20 -1.64 12.65 -12.16
N ASP A 21 -0.49 12.69 -11.51
CA ASP A 21 0.76 12.14 -12.05
C ASP A 21 0.67 10.63 -12.23
N PHE A 22 0.03 9.94 -11.31
CA PHE A 22 -0.21 8.50 -11.44
C PHE A 22 -1.15 8.18 -12.61
N CYS A 23 -2.18 9.00 -12.84
CA CYS A 23 -3.01 8.87 -14.05
C CYS A 23 -2.16 8.90 -15.32
N LYS A 24 -1.20 9.82 -15.38
CA LYS A 24 -0.30 9.96 -16.54
C LYS A 24 0.63 8.76 -16.70
N ILE A 25 1.24 8.31 -15.62
CA ILE A 25 2.18 7.19 -15.64
C ILE A 25 1.48 5.88 -15.99
N SER A 26 0.33 5.62 -15.38
CA SER A 26 -0.40 4.36 -15.54
C SER A 26 -1.30 4.33 -16.77
N GLY A 27 -1.73 5.50 -17.25
CA GLY A 27 -2.78 5.59 -18.26
C GLY A 27 -4.20 5.44 -17.69
N ASP A 28 -4.34 5.29 -16.38
CA ASP A 28 -5.65 5.17 -15.73
C ASP A 28 -6.23 6.56 -15.43
N PHE A 29 -6.97 7.08 -16.39
CA PHE A 29 -7.68 8.36 -16.28
C PHE A 29 -9.14 8.18 -15.90
N ASN A 30 -9.51 7.11 -15.23
CA ASN A 30 -10.86 6.94 -14.72
C ASN A 30 -11.25 8.22 -13.94
N PRO A 31 -12.32 8.94 -14.35
CA PRO A 31 -12.67 10.24 -13.75
C PRO A 31 -12.96 10.17 -12.26
N LEU A 32 -13.21 8.98 -11.73
CA LEU A 32 -13.37 8.75 -10.30
C LEU A 32 -12.17 9.25 -9.47
N HIS A 33 -10.99 9.33 -10.08
CA HIS A 33 -9.75 9.68 -9.37
C HIS A 33 -9.38 11.17 -9.46
N TRP A 34 -9.94 11.91 -10.44
CA TRP A 34 -9.49 13.28 -10.67
C TRP A 34 -10.60 14.29 -10.95
N ASP A 35 -11.78 13.85 -11.34
CA ASP A 35 -12.88 14.74 -11.74
C ASP A 35 -13.86 14.92 -10.56
N GLU A 36 -13.80 16.09 -9.93
CA GLU A 36 -14.66 16.39 -8.77
C GLU A 36 -16.15 16.34 -9.12
N ALA A 37 -16.53 16.85 -10.29
CA ALA A 37 -17.92 16.83 -10.71
C ALA A 37 -18.43 15.41 -10.92
N TYR A 38 -17.62 14.56 -11.53
CA TYR A 38 -17.95 13.15 -11.70
C TYR A 38 -18.01 12.43 -10.33
N ALA A 39 -17.00 12.61 -9.49
CA ALA A 39 -16.94 11.97 -8.18
C ALA A 39 -18.12 12.36 -7.28
N ALA A 40 -18.61 13.58 -7.38
CA ALA A 40 -19.79 14.03 -6.65
C ALA A 40 -21.04 13.22 -6.97
N THR A 41 -21.12 12.61 -8.15
CA THR A 41 -22.24 11.73 -8.55
C THR A 41 -22.11 10.31 -8.02
N THR A 42 -20.97 9.95 -7.46
CA THR A 42 -20.68 8.62 -6.92
C THR A 42 -21.00 8.54 -5.42
N PRO A 43 -21.10 7.34 -4.85
CA PRO A 43 -21.25 7.18 -3.40
C PRO A 43 -20.09 7.78 -2.59
N PHE A 44 -18.91 7.95 -3.20
CA PHE A 44 -17.73 8.48 -2.52
C PHE A 44 -17.77 10.00 -2.35
N LYS A 45 -18.50 10.72 -3.20
CA LYS A 45 -18.69 12.18 -3.22
C LYS A 45 -17.45 13.00 -3.57
N LYS A 46 -16.26 12.46 -3.44
CA LYS A 46 -14.96 13.08 -3.75
C LYS A 46 -14.10 12.11 -4.54
N PRO A 47 -13.10 12.61 -5.31
CA PRO A 47 -12.14 11.72 -5.96
C PRO A 47 -11.42 10.83 -4.95
N ILE A 48 -11.24 9.58 -5.33
CA ILE A 48 -10.53 8.58 -4.50
C ILE A 48 -9.18 8.24 -5.12
N ILE A 49 -8.27 7.79 -4.27
CA ILE A 49 -6.92 7.40 -4.70
C ILE A 49 -7.00 6.02 -5.37
N HIS A 50 -6.25 5.84 -6.46
CA HIS A 50 -6.14 4.53 -7.13
C HIS A 50 -5.65 3.46 -6.16
N GLY A 51 -6.27 2.29 -6.16
CA GLY A 51 -5.78 1.16 -5.39
C GLY A 51 -4.33 0.82 -5.73
N ALA A 52 -3.97 0.87 -7.00
CA ALA A 52 -2.59 0.61 -7.44
C ALA A 52 -1.58 1.65 -6.90
N LEU A 53 -1.98 2.92 -6.77
CA LEU A 53 -1.13 3.94 -6.17
C LEU A 53 -0.94 3.68 -4.67
N ILE A 54 -1.99 3.28 -3.97
CA ILE A 54 -1.89 2.87 -2.57
C ILE A 54 -0.93 1.70 -2.43
N ALA A 55 -1.04 0.69 -3.28
CA ALA A 55 -0.16 -0.48 -3.28
C ALA A 55 1.30 -0.11 -3.56
N SER A 56 1.58 1.00 -4.24
CA SER A 56 2.93 1.48 -4.47
C SER A 56 3.65 1.84 -3.16
N VAL A 57 2.91 2.19 -2.11
CA VAL A 57 3.48 2.41 -0.77
C VAL A 57 4.06 1.10 -0.22
N PHE A 58 3.40 -0.02 -0.46
CA PHE A 58 3.91 -1.33 -0.05
C PHE A 58 5.21 -1.66 -0.78
N SER A 59 5.26 -1.40 -2.09
CA SER A 59 6.46 -1.58 -2.89
C SER A 59 7.62 -0.73 -2.37
N ARG A 60 7.36 0.55 -2.10
CA ARG A 60 8.39 1.45 -1.56
C ARG A 60 8.96 0.95 -0.24
N VAL A 61 8.08 0.61 0.70
CA VAL A 61 8.52 0.17 2.03
C VAL A 61 9.29 -1.13 1.95
N MET A 62 8.78 -2.11 1.22
CA MET A 62 9.48 -3.40 1.11
C MET A 62 10.81 -3.28 0.38
N GLY A 63 10.91 -2.39 -0.60
CA GLY A 63 12.14 -2.20 -1.34
C GLY A 63 13.20 -1.36 -0.63
N MET A 64 12.79 -0.45 0.25
CA MET A 64 13.70 0.54 0.83
C MET A 64 13.87 0.40 2.35
N GLU A 65 12.92 -0.18 3.06
CA GLU A 65 12.88 -0.09 4.51
C GLU A 65 12.63 -1.43 5.22
N PHE A 66 11.68 -2.24 4.73
CA PHE A 66 11.28 -3.46 5.44
C PHE A 66 10.74 -4.52 4.46
N PRO A 67 11.49 -5.55 4.07
CA PRO A 67 12.86 -5.91 4.49
C PRO A 67 13.93 -4.89 4.12
N GLY A 68 13.76 -4.13 3.03
CA GLY A 68 14.67 -3.10 2.60
C GLY A 68 15.41 -3.44 1.31
N GLU A 69 16.44 -2.68 1.03
CA GLU A 69 17.24 -2.82 -0.19
C GLU A 69 17.72 -4.25 -0.41
N GLY A 70 17.58 -4.73 -1.62
CA GLY A 70 17.88 -6.11 -1.97
C GLY A 70 16.66 -7.02 -1.99
N SER A 71 15.51 -6.54 -1.55
CA SER A 71 14.27 -7.31 -1.60
C SER A 71 13.79 -7.50 -3.04
N VAL A 72 13.26 -8.69 -3.31
CA VAL A 72 12.56 -8.99 -4.55
C VAL A 72 11.08 -9.17 -4.23
N TYR A 73 10.24 -8.35 -4.86
CA TYR A 73 8.80 -8.38 -4.66
C TYR A 73 8.20 -9.51 -5.52
N LEU A 74 7.62 -10.51 -4.88
CA LEU A 74 7.16 -11.71 -5.58
C LEU A 74 5.66 -11.74 -5.79
N LYS A 75 4.88 -11.23 -4.83
CA LYS A 75 3.43 -11.34 -4.87
C LYS A 75 2.80 -10.27 -3.99
N GLN A 76 1.66 -9.75 -4.43
CA GLN A 76 0.82 -8.86 -3.65
C GLN A 76 -0.64 -9.25 -3.83
N VAL A 77 -1.33 -9.48 -2.73
CA VAL A 77 -2.78 -9.58 -2.69
C VAL A 77 -3.27 -8.44 -1.81
N SER A 78 -4.16 -7.62 -2.31
CA SER A 78 -4.75 -6.51 -1.57
C SER A 78 -6.26 -6.46 -1.76
N GLU A 79 -6.97 -6.24 -0.68
CA GLU A 79 -8.41 -6.04 -0.66
C GLU A 79 -8.68 -4.62 -0.19
N PHE A 80 -9.30 -3.81 -1.05
CA PHE A 80 -9.59 -2.41 -0.76
C PHE A 80 -10.98 -2.33 -0.13
N LYS A 81 -11.02 -2.27 1.19
CA LYS A 81 -12.26 -2.30 1.95
C LYS A 81 -12.97 -0.95 2.03
N ARG A 82 -12.19 0.14 1.96
CA ARG A 82 -12.68 1.51 2.06
C ARG A 82 -11.84 2.42 1.17
N PRO A 83 -12.44 3.49 0.60
CA PRO A 83 -11.69 4.43 -0.24
C PRO A 83 -10.71 5.26 0.60
N LEU A 84 -9.58 5.63 -0.02
CA LEU A 84 -8.65 6.61 0.53
C LEU A 84 -8.77 7.92 -0.25
N PHE A 85 -8.65 9.04 0.46
CA PHE A 85 -8.81 10.38 -0.09
C PHE A 85 -7.50 11.16 -0.01
N VAL A 86 -7.32 12.08 -0.97
CA VAL A 86 -6.16 12.97 -0.97
C VAL A 86 -6.16 13.89 0.25
N GLY A 87 -4.98 14.28 0.70
CA GLY A 87 -4.82 15.19 1.83
C GLY A 87 -5.08 14.58 3.20
N ILE A 88 -5.46 13.32 3.25
CA ILE A 88 -5.66 12.58 4.51
C ILE A 88 -4.44 11.71 4.77
N THR A 89 -3.96 11.70 6.02
CA THR A 89 -2.85 10.85 6.43
C THR A 89 -3.36 9.51 6.91
N TYR A 90 -2.77 8.45 6.37
CA TYR A 90 -3.06 7.07 6.72
C TYR A 90 -1.82 6.39 7.27
N LYS A 91 -2.00 5.27 7.97
CA LYS A 91 -0.91 4.45 8.47
C LYS A 91 -0.84 3.14 7.70
N ALA A 92 0.33 2.81 7.17
CA ALA A 92 0.62 1.49 6.62
C ALA A 92 1.38 0.67 7.65
N LYS A 93 0.93 -0.57 7.85
CA LYS A 93 1.55 -1.51 8.78
C LYS A 93 1.98 -2.77 8.05
N PHE A 94 3.18 -3.21 8.37
CA PHE A 94 3.83 -4.39 7.80
C PHE A 94 4.23 -5.32 8.94
N GLU A 95 3.99 -6.61 8.79
CA GLU A 95 4.40 -7.60 9.77
C GLU A 95 4.79 -8.90 9.07
N ILE A 96 5.92 -9.48 9.50
CA ILE A 96 6.34 -10.80 9.01
C ILE A 96 5.39 -11.85 9.61
N VAL A 97 4.64 -12.53 8.75
CA VAL A 97 3.68 -13.55 9.21
C VAL A 97 4.19 -14.98 9.01
N SER A 98 5.07 -15.19 8.06
CA SER A 98 5.76 -16.47 7.88
C SER A 98 7.09 -16.28 7.18
N THR A 99 8.00 -17.22 7.35
CA THR A 99 9.29 -17.25 6.67
C THR A 99 9.57 -18.64 6.12
N ASN A 100 10.32 -18.68 5.02
CA ASN A 100 10.85 -19.91 4.46
C ASN A 100 12.34 -19.72 4.20
N PRO A 101 13.20 -20.04 5.18
CA PRO A 101 14.64 -19.83 5.08
C PRO A 101 15.30 -20.58 3.92
N ALA A 102 14.78 -21.75 3.56
CA ALA A 102 15.31 -22.53 2.45
C ALA A 102 15.20 -21.81 1.10
N LYS A 103 14.21 -20.93 0.96
CA LYS A 103 13.98 -20.14 -0.25
C LYS A 103 14.31 -18.66 -0.05
N HIS A 104 14.73 -18.26 1.13
CA HIS A 104 14.95 -16.87 1.50
C HIS A 104 13.72 -15.98 1.27
N THR A 105 12.53 -16.49 1.57
CA THR A 105 11.27 -15.79 1.35
C THR A 105 10.52 -15.59 2.66
N ALA A 106 9.66 -14.59 2.66
CA ALA A 106 8.72 -14.33 3.75
C ALA A 106 7.39 -13.87 3.21
N GLU A 107 6.34 -14.12 3.97
CA GLU A 107 5.05 -13.47 3.78
C GLU A 107 4.92 -12.34 4.77
N ILE A 108 4.46 -11.19 4.27
CA ILE A 108 4.39 -9.93 5.00
C ILE A 108 2.96 -9.40 4.88
N SER A 109 2.28 -9.23 6.00
CA SER A 109 0.99 -8.54 5.97
C SER A 109 1.19 -7.07 5.60
N THR A 110 0.30 -6.56 4.76
CA THR A 110 0.35 -5.18 4.27
C THR A 110 -1.02 -4.55 4.48
N GLN A 111 -1.13 -3.72 5.49
CA GLN A 111 -2.40 -3.15 5.92
C GLN A 111 -2.34 -1.64 5.96
N VAL A 112 -3.46 -1.00 5.69
CA VAL A 112 -3.62 0.45 5.80
C VAL A 112 -4.79 0.74 6.73
N PHE A 113 -4.56 1.67 7.66
CA PHE A 113 -5.54 2.12 8.64
C PHE A 113 -5.72 3.62 8.57
N ASP A 114 -6.93 4.11 8.83
CA ASP A 114 -7.11 5.53 9.11
C ASP A 114 -6.60 5.86 10.52
N LEU A 115 -6.15 7.11 10.71
CA LEU A 115 -5.60 7.51 12.00
C LEU A 115 -6.67 7.90 13.03
N GLU A 116 -7.83 8.39 12.58
CA GLU A 116 -8.86 8.88 13.49
C GLU A 116 -9.54 7.75 14.26
N ARG A 117 -9.95 6.68 13.55
CA ARG A 117 -10.75 5.60 14.11
C ARG A 117 -10.00 4.27 14.14
N GLY A 118 -8.82 4.20 13.54
CA GLY A 118 -8.06 2.96 13.44
C GLY A 118 -8.74 1.92 12.58
N LYS A 119 -9.61 2.32 11.65
CA LYS A 119 -10.31 1.37 10.77
C LYS A 119 -9.39 0.82 9.70
N LEU A 120 -9.55 -0.47 9.42
CA LEU A 120 -8.84 -1.15 8.35
C LEU A 120 -9.39 -0.70 7.00
N MET A 121 -8.55 -0.04 6.21
CA MET A 121 -8.89 0.48 4.89
C MET A 121 -8.48 -0.48 3.78
N VAL A 122 -7.29 -1.06 3.91
CA VAL A 122 -6.74 -2.04 2.96
C VAL A 122 -6.19 -3.21 3.77
N ASP A 123 -6.53 -4.42 3.36
CA ASP A 123 -6.02 -5.64 3.96
C ASP A 123 -5.32 -6.46 2.89
N GLY A 124 -4.12 -6.94 3.19
CA GLY A 124 -3.37 -7.67 2.20
C GLY A 124 -2.21 -8.45 2.75
N ILE A 125 -1.59 -9.19 1.84
CA ILE A 125 -0.40 -9.97 2.12
C ILE A 125 0.51 -9.93 0.89
N ALA A 126 1.81 -9.81 1.14
CA ALA A 126 2.83 -9.81 0.12
C ALA A 126 3.80 -10.96 0.37
N SER A 127 4.45 -11.41 -0.70
CA SER A 127 5.60 -12.30 -0.60
C SER A 127 6.84 -11.58 -1.11
N ALA A 128 7.92 -11.68 -0.38
CA ALA A 128 9.19 -11.09 -0.75
C ALA A 128 10.34 -12.06 -0.51
N MET A 129 11.40 -11.90 -1.29
CA MET A 129 12.64 -12.64 -1.11
C MET A 129 13.76 -11.68 -0.71
N HIS A 130 14.59 -12.10 0.23
CA HIS A 130 15.79 -11.36 0.61
C HIS A 130 16.85 -12.32 1.13
N THR A 131 17.94 -12.47 0.38
CA THR A 131 18.95 -13.50 0.64
C THR A 131 19.72 -13.29 1.95
N ALA A 132 19.74 -12.09 2.50
CA ALA A 132 20.45 -11.79 3.74
C ALA A 132 19.53 -11.74 4.98
N LEU A 133 18.21 -11.52 4.80
CA LEU A 133 17.30 -11.26 5.91
C LEU A 133 16.29 -12.38 6.19
N PHE A 134 16.17 -13.36 5.28
CA PHE A 134 15.32 -14.54 5.47
C PHE A 134 16.06 -15.83 5.26
#